data_387202072ee9012e208e253447c93c57
#
_entry.id   387202072ee9012e208e253447c93c57
#
_cell.length_a   1.000
_cell.length_b   1.000
_cell.length_c   1.000
_cell.angle_alpha   90.00
_cell.angle_beta   90.00
_cell.angle_gamma   90.00
#
_symmetry.space_group_name_H-M   'P 1'
#
loop_
_entity.id
_entity.type
_entity.pdbx_description
1 polymer ?
#
loop_
_entity_poly.entity_id
_entity_poly.type
_entity_poly.pdbx_seq_one_letter_code
_entity_poly.pdbx_strand_id
1 'polypeptide(L)'
;MMKASELVSKAIDIAKNYKTLYVMGCFGAPMTSANKKRYTTNHSYNKAAARVKMINAASEDTFGFDCVCLIKGILWGWDGDKNATYGGAKYASNNVPDIGADSMIKKCPDASTTGWDSMEVGEVGW
;
A
#
# COMPACT_ATOMS: atom_id res chain seq x y z
N MET A 1 11.16 -9.31 -12.42
CA MET A 1 10.72 -8.02 -11.82
C MET A 1 9.57 -7.43 -12.65
N MET A 2 8.59 -6.83 -11.98
CA MET A 2 7.46 -6.21 -12.64
C MET A 2 7.88 -4.96 -13.43
N LYS A 3 7.29 -4.78 -14.62
CA LYS A 3 7.52 -3.57 -15.42
C LYS A 3 6.76 -2.38 -14.82
N ALA A 4 7.25 -1.15 -15.04
CA ALA A 4 6.60 0.07 -14.56
C ALA A 4 5.15 0.19 -15.06
N SER A 5 4.89 -0.17 -16.33
CA SER A 5 3.53 -0.14 -16.88
C SER A 5 2.59 -1.12 -16.17
N GLU A 6 3.08 -2.28 -15.75
CA GLU A 6 2.28 -3.24 -14.98
C GLU A 6 1.98 -2.72 -13.59
N LEU A 7 2.93 -2.09 -12.93
CA LEU A 7 2.74 -1.46 -11.62
C LEU A 7 1.66 -0.38 -11.69
N VAL A 8 1.72 0.49 -12.68
CA VAL A 8 0.73 1.56 -12.91
C VAL A 8 -0.66 0.97 -13.16
N SER A 9 -0.75 -0.04 -14.03
CA SER A 9 -2.02 -0.70 -14.35
C SER A 9 -2.66 -1.32 -13.10
N LYS A 10 -1.87 -1.97 -12.26
CA LYS A 10 -2.36 -2.56 -11.02
C LYS A 10 -2.79 -1.50 -10.00
N ALA A 11 -2.05 -0.41 -9.88
CA ALA A 11 -2.43 0.69 -8.99
C ALA A 11 -3.75 1.33 -9.42
N ILE A 12 -3.95 1.54 -10.71
CA ILE A 12 -5.21 2.07 -11.25
C ILE A 12 -6.36 1.10 -11.01
N ASP A 13 -6.14 -0.19 -11.22
CA ASP A 13 -7.15 -1.22 -10.97
C ASP A 13 -7.59 -1.23 -9.50
N ILE A 14 -6.64 -1.13 -8.58
CA ILE A 14 -6.93 -1.05 -7.14
C ILE A 14 -7.80 0.18 -6.84
N ALA A 15 -7.42 1.33 -7.38
CA ALA A 15 -8.13 2.57 -7.13
C ALA A 15 -9.57 2.56 -7.69
N LYS A 16 -9.80 1.88 -8.82
CA LYS A 16 -11.10 1.88 -9.50
C LYS A 16 -12.03 0.76 -9.07
N ASN A 17 -11.49 -0.42 -8.80
CA ASN A 17 -12.30 -1.64 -8.69
C ASN A 17 -12.36 -2.22 -7.28
N TYR A 18 -11.62 -1.67 -6.33
CA TYR A 18 -11.60 -2.13 -4.94
C TYR A 18 -11.95 -0.99 -3.99
N LYS A 19 -12.57 -1.35 -2.86
CA LYS A 19 -12.77 -0.42 -1.75
C LYS A 19 -11.45 -0.28 -1.01
N THR A 20 -10.94 0.94 -0.85
CA THR A 20 -9.66 1.19 -0.21
C THR A 20 -9.78 2.26 0.87
N LEU A 21 -8.89 2.18 1.85
CA LEU A 21 -8.80 3.14 2.95
C LEU A 21 -7.33 3.34 3.30
N TYR A 22 -6.95 4.56 3.63
CA TYR A 22 -5.59 4.83 4.11
C TYR A 22 -5.41 4.25 5.52
N VAL A 23 -4.47 3.33 5.64
CA VAL A 23 -4.11 2.69 6.92
C VAL A 23 -2.59 2.61 6.98
N MET A 24 -1.99 3.32 7.96
CA MET A 24 -0.54 3.36 8.12
C MET A 24 0.02 1.95 8.33
N GLY A 25 1.07 1.61 7.60
CA GLY A 25 1.75 0.32 7.68
C GLY A 25 1.04 -0.84 6.98
N CYS A 26 -0.11 -0.59 6.38
CA CYS A 26 -0.90 -1.64 5.72
C CYS A 26 -0.58 -1.70 4.22
N PHE A 27 -0.34 -2.91 3.72
CA PHE A 27 0.01 -3.14 2.31
C PHE A 27 -1.03 -4.03 1.61
N GLY A 28 -2.31 -3.80 1.93
CA GLY A 28 -3.42 -4.44 1.24
C GLY A 28 -4.22 -5.43 2.09
N ALA A 29 -4.08 -5.40 3.40
CA ALA A 29 -4.87 -6.25 4.28
C ALA A 29 -6.35 -5.86 4.23
N PRO A 30 -7.27 -6.84 4.14
CA PRO A 30 -8.70 -6.55 4.27
C PRO A 30 -9.04 -6.13 5.71
N MET A 31 -10.01 -5.23 5.85
CA MET A 31 -10.40 -4.69 7.15
C MET A 31 -11.32 -5.65 7.92
N THR A 32 -10.83 -6.85 8.16
CA THR A 32 -11.44 -7.81 9.09
C THR A 32 -11.30 -7.32 10.53
N SER A 33 -12.06 -7.88 11.45
CA SER A 33 -11.96 -7.51 12.88
C SER A 33 -10.54 -7.67 13.42
N ALA A 34 -9.85 -8.75 13.04
CA ALA A 34 -8.47 -9.00 13.45
C ALA A 34 -7.51 -7.95 12.91
N ASN A 35 -7.65 -7.57 11.62
CA ASN A 35 -6.78 -6.58 11.00
C ASN A 35 -7.07 -5.16 11.52
N LYS A 36 -8.32 -4.81 11.74
CA LYS A 36 -8.68 -3.54 12.38
C LYS A 36 -7.97 -3.37 13.72
N LYS A 37 -8.02 -4.40 14.56
CA LYS A 37 -7.32 -4.39 15.85
C LYS A 37 -5.81 -4.30 15.68
N ARG A 38 -5.25 -5.09 14.77
CA ARG A 38 -3.80 -5.11 14.52
C ARG A 38 -3.26 -3.73 14.15
N TYR A 39 -3.87 -3.07 13.17
CA TYR A 39 -3.37 -1.80 12.65
C TYR A 39 -3.69 -0.62 13.55
N THR A 40 -4.76 -0.66 14.33
CA THR A 40 -5.04 0.38 15.32
C THR A 40 -4.21 0.22 16.60
N THR A 41 -3.63 -0.96 16.83
CA THR A 41 -2.77 -1.22 17.99
C THR A 41 -1.31 -0.88 17.71
N ASN A 42 -0.81 -1.22 16.51
CA ASN A 42 0.62 -1.21 16.21
C ASN A 42 1.15 0.10 15.63
N HIS A 43 0.29 0.98 15.15
CA HIS A 43 0.71 2.22 14.49
C HIS A 43 0.03 3.43 15.14
N SER A 44 0.84 4.35 15.68
CA SER A 44 0.33 5.52 16.40
C SER A 44 -0.57 6.41 15.54
N TYR A 45 -0.26 6.56 14.26
CA TYR A 45 -1.10 7.32 13.33
C TYR A 45 -2.54 6.76 13.29
N ASN A 46 -2.69 5.44 13.28
CA ASN A 46 -3.99 4.79 13.21
C ASN A 46 -4.76 4.84 14.54
N LYS A 47 -4.11 5.25 15.63
CA LYS A 47 -4.74 5.37 16.96
C LYS A 47 -5.49 6.68 17.13
N ALA A 48 -5.30 7.67 16.27
CA ALA A 48 -6.04 8.92 16.32
C ALA A 48 -7.55 8.65 16.24
N ALA A 49 -8.35 9.35 17.05
CA ALA A 49 -9.79 9.06 17.17
C ALA A 49 -10.52 9.05 15.82
N ALA A 50 -10.21 10.00 14.93
CA ALA A 50 -10.81 10.06 13.61
C ALA A 50 -10.42 8.85 12.75
N ARG A 51 -9.17 8.39 12.84
CA ARG A 51 -8.70 7.22 12.08
C ARG A 51 -9.32 5.92 12.61
N VAL A 52 -9.38 5.74 13.92
CA VAL A 52 -10.02 4.58 14.53
C VAL A 52 -11.49 4.48 14.09
N LYS A 53 -12.20 5.60 14.07
CA LYS A 53 -13.58 5.65 13.63
C LYS A 53 -13.72 5.20 12.17
N MET A 54 -12.87 5.70 11.28
CA MET A 54 -12.88 5.34 9.87
C MET A 54 -12.55 3.86 9.65
N ILE A 55 -11.53 3.36 10.33
CA ILE A 55 -11.12 1.96 10.23
C ILE A 55 -12.23 1.04 10.74
N ASN A 56 -12.82 1.34 11.88
CA ASN A 56 -13.89 0.52 12.45
C ASN A 56 -15.17 0.53 11.62
N ALA A 57 -15.44 1.63 10.92
CA ALA A 57 -16.59 1.76 10.03
C ALA A 57 -16.39 1.08 8.67
N ALA A 58 -15.16 0.73 8.30
CA ALA A 58 -14.88 0.10 7.02
C ALA A 58 -15.46 -1.31 6.96
N SER A 59 -15.99 -1.68 5.79
CA SER A 59 -16.44 -3.06 5.55
C SER A 59 -15.27 -4.03 5.48
N GLU A 60 -15.51 -5.30 5.72
CA GLU A 60 -14.47 -6.32 5.71
C GLU A 60 -13.83 -6.52 4.33
N ASP A 61 -14.50 -6.10 3.26
CA ASP A 61 -13.96 -6.13 1.90
C ASP A 61 -13.20 -4.85 1.50
N THR A 62 -12.99 -3.92 2.45
CA THR A 62 -12.15 -2.75 2.25
C THR A 62 -10.70 -3.12 2.53
N PHE A 63 -9.80 -2.77 1.61
CA PHE A 63 -8.37 -3.03 1.74
C PHE A 63 -7.64 -1.78 2.21
N GLY A 64 -6.75 -1.92 3.20
CA GLY A 64 -5.96 -0.82 3.71
C GLY A 64 -4.62 -0.70 2.99
N PHE A 65 -4.22 0.52 2.67
CA PHE A 65 -2.91 0.83 2.09
C PHE A 65 -2.39 2.15 2.65
N ASP A 66 -1.08 2.27 2.81
CA ASP A 66 -0.44 3.58 2.90
C ASP A 66 0.30 3.87 1.58
N CYS A 67 0.93 5.06 1.46
CA CYS A 67 1.50 5.51 0.20
C CYS A 67 2.56 4.57 -0.38
N VAL A 68 3.58 4.21 0.39
CA VAL A 68 4.64 3.31 -0.08
C VAL A 68 4.19 1.86 -0.03
N CYS A 69 3.31 1.50 0.88
CA CYS A 69 2.80 0.15 1.03
C CYS A 69 1.87 -0.27 -0.11
N LEU A 70 1.26 0.67 -0.81
CA LEU A 70 0.55 0.37 -2.06
C LEU A 70 1.51 -0.24 -3.08
N ILE A 71 2.66 0.40 -3.27
CA ILE A 71 3.71 -0.09 -4.19
C ILE A 71 4.26 -1.43 -3.70
N LYS A 72 4.63 -1.52 -2.43
CA LYS A 72 5.15 -2.76 -1.86
C LYS A 72 4.15 -3.89 -1.96
N GLY A 73 2.89 -3.65 -1.62
CA GLY A 73 1.83 -4.65 -1.71
C GLY A 73 1.70 -5.22 -3.13
N ILE A 74 1.70 -4.37 -4.13
CA ILE A 74 1.66 -4.79 -5.54
C ILE A 74 2.88 -5.64 -5.88
N LEU A 75 4.08 -5.17 -5.53
CA LEU A 75 5.32 -5.89 -5.81
C LEU A 75 5.43 -7.20 -5.04
N TRP A 76 4.77 -7.31 -3.89
CA TRP A 76 4.71 -8.54 -3.10
C TRP A 76 3.58 -9.49 -3.52
N GLY A 77 2.89 -9.18 -4.62
CA GLY A 77 1.91 -10.08 -5.22
C GLY A 77 0.49 -9.94 -4.71
N TRP A 78 0.12 -8.78 -4.15
CA TRP A 78 -1.26 -8.53 -3.71
C TRP A 78 -2.26 -8.84 -4.84
N ASP A 79 -3.31 -9.59 -4.53
CA ASP A 79 -4.31 -10.03 -5.52
C ASP A 79 -5.76 -9.77 -5.10
N GLY A 80 -5.98 -9.03 -4.01
CA GLY A 80 -7.31 -8.72 -3.54
C GLY A 80 -8.03 -9.86 -2.84
N ASP A 81 -7.30 -10.83 -2.32
CA ASP A 81 -7.89 -11.98 -1.60
C ASP A 81 -8.38 -11.56 -0.22
N LYS A 82 -9.71 -11.46 -0.06
CA LYS A 82 -10.36 -11.09 1.20
C LYS A 82 -10.18 -12.13 2.30
N ASN A 83 -9.81 -13.34 1.95
CA ASN A 83 -9.62 -14.45 2.89
C ASN A 83 -8.17 -14.58 3.35
N ALA A 84 -7.25 -13.83 2.75
CA ALA A 84 -5.85 -13.80 3.14
C ALA A 84 -5.60 -12.62 4.09
N THR A 85 -4.75 -12.82 5.09
CA THR A 85 -4.46 -11.79 6.11
C THR A 85 -3.95 -10.49 5.50
N TYR A 86 -3.20 -10.58 4.40
CA TYR A 86 -2.60 -9.41 3.73
C TYR A 86 -3.07 -9.26 2.28
N GLY A 87 -4.27 -9.70 1.98
CA GLY A 87 -4.83 -9.55 0.64
C GLY A 87 -4.09 -10.34 -0.45
N GLY A 88 -3.32 -11.35 -0.07
CA GLY A 88 -2.50 -12.16 -0.98
C GLY A 88 -1.05 -11.68 -1.11
N ALA A 89 -0.70 -10.51 -0.59
CA ALA A 89 0.69 -10.02 -0.59
C ALA A 89 1.56 -10.89 0.32
N LYS A 90 2.76 -11.23 -0.17
CA LYS A 90 3.75 -12.00 0.59
C LYS A 90 4.85 -11.06 1.05
N TYR A 91 4.89 -10.79 2.33
CA TYR A 91 5.79 -9.85 2.98
C TYR A 91 7.24 -10.06 2.55
N ALA A 92 7.88 -8.95 2.12
CA ALA A 92 9.29 -8.91 1.72
C ALA A 92 9.69 -9.89 0.61
N SER A 93 8.73 -10.35 -0.21
CA SER A 93 8.99 -11.24 -1.33
C SER A 93 9.51 -10.49 -2.56
N ASN A 94 9.96 -11.23 -3.58
CA ASN A 94 10.40 -10.71 -4.89
C ASN A 94 11.57 -9.71 -4.80
N ASN A 95 12.44 -9.85 -3.79
CA ASN A 95 13.58 -8.97 -3.54
C ASN A 95 13.19 -7.53 -3.23
N VAL A 96 11.96 -7.30 -2.80
CA VAL A 96 11.49 -5.97 -2.39
C VAL A 96 11.48 -5.90 -0.86
N PRO A 97 12.41 -5.14 -0.25
CA PRO A 97 12.49 -5.07 1.21
C PRO A 97 11.38 -4.20 1.80
N ASP A 98 11.06 -4.44 3.06
CA ASP A 98 10.12 -3.60 3.80
C ASP A 98 10.83 -2.35 4.31
N ILE A 99 10.77 -1.28 3.52
CA ILE A 99 11.38 0.01 3.84
C ILE A 99 10.35 1.13 3.70
N GLY A 100 10.59 2.25 4.39
CA GLY A 100 9.73 3.42 4.29
C GLY A 100 9.94 4.20 3.00
N ALA A 101 9.11 5.24 2.79
CA ALA A 101 9.13 6.04 1.57
C ALA A 101 10.51 6.67 1.31
N ASP A 102 11.12 7.28 2.33
CA ASP A 102 12.42 7.92 2.18
C ASP A 102 13.53 6.94 1.82
N SER A 103 13.48 5.72 2.35
CA SER A 103 14.46 4.69 2.03
C SER A 103 14.21 4.10 0.64
N MET A 104 12.95 4.02 0.22
CA MET A 104 12.57 3.54 -1.11
C MET A 104 13.11 4.47 -2.21
N ILE A 105 12.96 5.78 -2.04
CA ILE A 105 13.45 6.74 -3.04
C ILE A 105 14.97 6.68 -3.19
N LYS A 106 15.70 6.41 -2.11
CA LYS A 106 17.17 6.28 -2.15
C LYS A 106 17.64 5.08 -2.97
N LYS A 107 16.79 4.10 -3.19
CA LYS A 107 17.10 2.92 -4.01
C LYS A 107 16.72 3.10 -5.47
N CYS A 108 16.08 4.21 -5.84
CA CYS A 108 15.73 4.52 -7.22
C CYS A 108 16.91 5.18 -7.92
N PRO A 109 17.40 4.63 -9.06
CA PRO A 109 18.62 5.15 -9.71
C PRO A 109 18.46 6.57 -10.24
N ASP A 110 17.27 6.98 -10.62
CA ASP A 110 16.99 8.29 -11.24
C ASP A 110 16.12 9.18 -10.36
N ALA A 111 16.27 9.08 -9.04
CA ALA A 111 15.50 9.90 -8.11
C ALA A 111 15.88 11.39 -8.22
N SER A 112 14.86 12.26 -8.26
CA SER A 112 15.02 13.71 -8.36
C SER A 112 13.92 14.42 -7.58
N THR A 113 14.23 15.59 -7.02
CA THR A 113 13.24 16.47 -6.38
C THR A 113 12.74 17.59 -7.28
N THR A 114 13.26 17.70 -8.49
CA THR A 114 12.99 18.83 -9.41
C THR A 114 12.51 18.43 -10.79
N GLY A 115 12.42 17.16 -11.10
CA GLY A 115 12.10 16.66 -12.44
C GLY A 115 10.63 16.38 -12.69
N TRP A 116 9.72 17.11 -12.05
CA TRP A 116 8.28 16.84 -12.13
C TRP A 116 7.72 16.91 -13.57
N ASP A 117 8.18 17.88 -14.35
CA ASP A 117 7.71 18.09 -15.73
C ASP A 117 8.19 17.02 -16.71
N SER A 118 9.24 16.27 -16.33
CA SER A 118 9.80 15.20 -17.16
C SER A 118 9.44 13.80 -16.68
N MET A 119 8.51 13.67 -15.73
CA MET A 119 8.10 12.36 -15.23
C MET A 119 7.40 11.54 -16.31
N GLU A 120 7.72 10.25 -16.35
CA GLU A 120 7.13 9.28 -17.26
C GLU A 120 6.22 8.32 -16.51
N VAL A 121 5.40 7.58 -17.26
CA VAL A 121 4.52 6.55 -16.70
C VAL A 121 5.35 5.51 -15.94
N GLY A 122 4.99 5.28 -14.67
CA GLY A 122 5.68 4.35 -13.80
C GLY A 122 6.72 4.97 -12.90
N GLU A 123 7.01 6.26 -13.05
CA GLU A 123 7.84 6.99 -12.09
C GLU A 123 7.03 7.35 -10.85
N VAL A 124 7.70 7.42 -9.71
CA VAL A 124 7.05 7.65 -8.41
C VAL A 124 7.32 9.05 -7.93
N GLY A 125 6.25 9.80 -7.65
CA GLY A 125 6.31 11.11 -7.00
C GLY A 125 6.17 10.98 -5.49
N TRP A 126 7.07 11.62 -4.75
CA TRP A 126 7.05 11.62 -3.29
C TRP A 126 6.58 12.97 -2.72
#